data_33f1551e20bf308e0dc73f5a35c4f40f
#
_entry.id   33f1551e20bf308e0dc73f5a35c4f40f
#
_cell.length_a   1.000
_cell.length_b   1.000
_cell.length_c   1.000
_cell.angle_alpha   90.00
_cell.angle_beta   90.00
_cell.angle_gamma   90.00
#
_symmetry.space_group_name_H-M   'P 1'
#
loop_
_entity.id
_entity.type
_entity.pdbx_description
1 polymer ?
#
loop_
_entity_poly.entity_id
_entity_poly.type
_entity_poly.pdbx_seq_one_letter_code
_entity_poly.pdbx_strand_id
1 'polypeptide(L)'
;LVFMNQDAYDKFRLSKEDYELQKELEKEQKEVTGDKTDDKKKEDKADGKKDEKPKDIVVELKGIQDRILRLTPNSSEMGSAVISKNGETLYYFSAFEDKYDLWKMDLRKKETKLLHKMNTGWANMEMDKEGKNLFLLGSNSMQKMDMGSEKLTPIHYQANLKMDLAAEREYMFDHVYKQEQKRFYNVNMHGV
;
A
#
# COMPACT_ATOMS: atom_id res chain seq x y z
N LEU A 1 8.91 -7.37 6.22
CA LEU A 1 8.88 -6.12 6.97
C LEU A 1 10.24 -5.87 7.62
N VAL A 2 10.71 -4.64 7.53
CA VAL A 2 11.95 -4.18 8.19
C VAL A 2 11.58 -3.06 9.15
N PHE A 3 12.05 -3.14 10.39
CA PHE A 3 11.82 -2.09 11.38
C PHE A 3 13.00 -1.12 11.39
N MET A 4 12.72 0.17 11.32
CA MET A 4 13.75 1.22 11.21
C MET A 4 14.49 1.46 12.53
N ASN A 5 13.86 1.17 13.67
CA ASN A 5 14.48 1.31 14.99
C ASN A 5 14.14 0.12 15.88
N GLN A 6 14.91 -0.04 16.97
CA GLN A 6 14.78 -1.17 17.90
C GLN A 6 13.46 -1.11 18.67
N ASP A 7 13.05 0.07 19.13
CA ASP A 7 11.82 0.23 19.92
C ASP A 7 10.58 -0.23 19.15
N ALA A 8 10.48 0.11 17.85
CA ALA A 8 9.36 -0.32 17.03
C ALA A 8 9.35 -1.84 16.82
N TYR A 9 10.52 -2.46 16.71
CA TYR A 9 10.66 -3.90 16.60
C TYR A 9 10.23 -4.62 17.87
N ASP A 10 10.69 -4.13 19.01
CA ASP A 10 10.36 -4.73 20.33
C ASP A 10 8.88 -4.57 20.63
N LYS A 11 8.29 -3.40 20.38
CA LYS A 11 6.84 -3.16 20.50
C LYS A 11 6.02 -4.08 19.59
N PHE A 12 6.51 -4.34 18.39
CA PHE A 12 5.81 -5.26 17.47
C PHE A 12 5.83 -6.71 17.96
N ARG A 13 6.87 -7.13 18.66
CA ARG A 13 7.02 -8.50 19.17
C ARG A 13 6.20 -8.80 20.43
N LEU A 14 5.71 -7.78 21.12
CA LEU A 14 4.89 -7.94 22.31
C LEU A 14 3.65 -8.79 22.01
N SER A 15 3.22 -9.56 22.99
CA SER A 15 1.91 -10.20 22.95
C SER A 15 0.80 -9.13 22.87
N LYS A 16 -0.42 -9.54 22.53
CA LYS A 16 -1.54 -8.62 22.50
C LYS A 16 -1.77 -7.98 23.87
N GLU A 17 -1.71 -8.78 24.93
CA GLU A 17 -1.92 -8.37 26.32
C GLU A 17 -0.84 -7.37 26.78
N ASP A 18 0.43 -7.70 26.54
CA ASP A 18 1.56 -6.82 26.90
C ASP A 18 1.52 -5.49 26.13
N TYR A 19 1.09 -5.52 24.87
CA TYR A 19 0.96 -4.30 24.06
C TYR A 19 -0.18 -3.40 24.55
N GLU A 20 -1.33 -3.99 24.91
CA GLU A 20 -2.45 -3.25 25.48
C GLU A 20 -2.05 -2.60 26.84
N LEU A 21 -1.37 -3.36 27.70
CA LEU A 21 -0.84 -2.87 28.96
C LEU A 21 0.15 -1.70 28.75
N GLN A 22 1.07 -1.86 27.82
CA GLN A 22 2.04 -0.79 27.53
C GLN A 22 1.35 0.49 27.00
N LYS A 23 0.32 0.31 26.18
CA LYS A 23 -0.47 1.45 25.65
C LYS A 23 -1.26 2.17 26.75
N GLU A 24 -1.75 1.44 27.74
CA GLU A 24 -2.39 2.02 28.92
C GLU A 24 -1.39 2.81 29.76
N LEU A 25 -0.23 2.23 30.05
CA LEU A 25 0.85 2.91 30.77
C LEU A 25 1.33 4.18 30.05
N GLU A 26 1.46 4.14 28.72
CA GLU A 26 1.83 5.32 27.92
C GLU A 26 0.74 6.43 27.98
N LYS A 27 -0.52 6.05 28.08
CA LYS A 27 -1.63 7.02 28.27
C LYS A 27 -1.59 7.65 29.65
N GLU A 28 -1.45 6.85 30.69
CA GLU A 28 -1.34 7.34 32.07
C GLU A 28 -0.14 8.28 32.24
N GLN A 29 1.00 7.94 31.65
CA GLN A 29 2.18 8.80 31.69
C GLN A 29 1.96 10.13 30.94
N LYS A 30 1.19 10.15 29.85
CA LYS A 30 0.83 11.38 29.14
C LYS A 30 -0.16 12.23 29.92
N GLU A 31 -1.07 11.61 30.66
CA GLU A 31 -2.00 12.34 31.53
C GLU A 31 -1.30 12.93 32.76
N VAL A 32 -0.29 12.25 33.28
CA VAL A 32 0.51 12.73 34.43
C VAL A 32 1.52 13.83 34.00
N THR A 33 2.04 13.76 32.78
CA THR A 33 2.96 14.77 32.22
C THR A 33 2.25 15.90 31.46
N GLY A 34 0.94 15.82 31.29
CA GLY A 34 0.07 16.86 30.73
C GLY A 34 -0.01 18.06 31.63
N ASP A 35 0.91 18.96 31.40
CA ASP A 35 1.21 20.19 32.06
C ASP A 35 -0.04 21.08 32.22
N LYS A 36 -0.16 21.59 33.44
CA LYS A 36 -1.04 22.70 33.82
C LYS A 36 -0.59 23.97 33.10
N THR A 37 -1.21 24.31 32.01
CA THR A 37 -1.26 25.70 31.57
C THR A 37 -2.65 26.06 31.03
N ASP A 38 -3.32 26.79 31.93
CA ASP A 38 -4.31 27.82 31.70
C ASP A 38 -5.59 27.55 30.91
N ASP A 39 -6.60 27.34 31.72
CA ASP A 39 -7.94 27.88 31.60
C ASP A 39 -7.93 29.36 31.15
N LYS A 40 -8.48 29.65 29.99
CA LYS A 40 -9.29 30.82 29.60
C LYS A 40 -9.22 31.13 28.12
N LYS A 41 -10.22 30.80 27.40
CA LYS A 41 -11.12 31.63 26.58
C LYS A 41 -11.80 30.84 25.50
N LYS A 42 -13.09 30.72 25.65
CA LYS A 42 -14.03 30.55 24.54
C LYS A 42 -13.90 31.77 23.61
N GLU A 43 -13.86 31.53 22.36
CA GLU A 43 -14.73 32.02 21.29
C GLU A 43 -14.01 32.13 19.95
N ASP A 44 -14.75 31.66 18.95
CA ASP A 44 -14.71 31.99 17.52
C ASP A 44 -13.63 31.44 16.59
N LYS A 45 -14.13 30.44 15.80
CA LYS A 45 -14.08 30.33 14.34
C LYS A 45 -12.74 30.25 13.59
N ALA A 46 -12.80 29.29 12.72
CA ALA A 46 -12.12 29.16 11.40
C ALA A 46 -10.84 28.36 11.37
N ASP A 47 -11.01 27.18 10.81
CA ASP A 47 -10.18 26.55 9.79
C ASP A 47 -8.71 26.97 9.78
N GLY A 48 -7.92 26.22 10.48
CA GLY A 48 -6.48 26.30 10.46
C GLY A 48 -5.93 24.94 10.88
N LYS A 49 -5.93 23.95 9.97
CA LYS A 49 -5.07 22.77 10.11
C LYS A 49 -3.65 23.30 10.26
N LYS A 50 -3.13 23.31 11.48
CA LYS A 50 -1.69 23.39 11.70
C LYS A 50 -1.11 22.16 11.05
N ASP A 51 -0.42 22.34 9.92
CA ASP A 51 0.45 21.35 9.35
C ASP A 51 1.56 21.07 10.38
N GLU A 52 1.35 20.06 11.22
CA GLU A 52 2.43 19.51 12.02
C GLU A 52 3.49 19.02 11.01
N LYS A 53 4.65 19.66 11.04
CA LYS A 53 5.79 19.20 10.23
C LYS A 53 6.02 17.73 10.51
N PRO A 54 6.09 16.88 9.48
CA PRO A 54 6.36 15.47 9.68
C PRO A 54 7.66 15.33 10.49
N LYS A 55 7.63 14.53 11.55
CA LYS A 55 8.82 14.25 12.37
C LYS A 55 9.82 13.51 11.47
N ASP A 56 11.07 13.89 11.56
CA ASP A 56 12.16 13.23 10.84
C ASP A 56 12.19 11.73 11.18
N ILE A 57 12.29 10.90 10.16
CA ILE A 57 12.38 9.45 10.33
C ILE A 57 13.82 9.12 10.71
N VAL A 58 14.00 8.59 11.92
CA VAL A 58 15.30 8.10 12.38
C VAL A 58 15.46 6.64 12.03
N VAL A 59 16.48 6.33 11.23
CA VAL A 59 16.82 4.96 10.82
C VAL A 59 18.09 4.51 11.52
N GLU A 60 17.99 3.50 12.38
CA GLU A 60 19.12 2.86 13.02
C GLU A 60 19.68 1.76 12.11
N LEU A 61 20.81 2.04 11.45
CA LEU A 61 21.42 1.08 10.51
C LEU A 61 22.07 -0.10 11.23
N LYS A 62 22.60 0.10 12.44
CA LYS A 62 23.23 -0.97 13.22
C LYS A 62 22.17 -2.00 13.63
N GLY A 63 22.39 -3.27 13.29
CA GLY A 63 21.48 -4.35 13.63
C GLY A 63 20.16 -4.38 12.82
N ILE A 64 20.07 -3.64 11.71
CA ILE A 64 18.86 -3.60 10.87
C ILE A 64 18.52 -4.99 10.29
N GLN A 65 19.52 -5.83 10.06
CA GLN A 65 19.31 -7.19 9.54
C GLN A 65 18.60 -8.09 10.56
N ASP A 66 18.80 -7.85 11.86
CA ASP A 66 18.18 -8.61 12.94
C ASP A 66 16.70 -8.19 13.17
N ARG A 67 16.31 -7.04 12.58
CA ARG A 67 14.96 -6.47 12.66
C ARG A 67 14.12 -6.74 11.41
N ILE A 68 14.45 -7.80 10.67
CA ILE A 68 13.67 -8.25 9.52
C ILE A 68 12.71 -9.35 9.97
N LEU A 69 11.43 -9.18 9.70
CA LEU A 69 10.39 -10.15 10.00
C LEU A 69 9.61 -10.56 8.75
N ARG A 70 9.48 -11.88 8.58
CA ARG A 70 8.56 -12.43 7.61
C ARG A 70 7.16 -12.42 8.21
N LEU A 71 6.22 -11.73 7.57
CA LEU A 71 4.83 -11.61 8.06
C LEU A 71 3.95 -12.76 7.57
N THR A 72 4.10 -13.17 6.31
CA THR A 72 3.26 -14.19 5.71
C THR A 72 3.75 -15.59 6.10
N PRO A 73 2.89 -16.43 6.72
CA PRO A 73 3.30 -17.74 7.20
C PRO A 73 3.54 -18.74 6.06
N ASN A 74 2.77 -18.62 4.99
CA ASN A 74 2.79 -19.57 3.87
C ASN A 74 3.63 -19.04 2.69
N SER A 75 4.23 -19.94 1.95
CA SER A 75 4.84 -19.64 0.66
C SER A 75 3.77 -19.67 -0.41
N SER A 76 3.60 -18.56 -1.11
CA SER A 76 2.65 -18.40 -2.21
C SER A 76 3.15 -17.30 -3.13
N GLU A 77 2.65 -17.26 -4.33
CA GLU A 77 2.88 -16.12 -5.19
C GLU A 77 2.15 -14.91 -4.64
N MET A 78 2.90 -13.85 -4.36
CA MET A 78 2.36 -12.62 -3.78
C MET A 78 2.34 -11.52 -4.82
N GLY A 79 1.20 -10.84 -4.90
CA GLY A 79 1.07 -9.60 -5.66
C GLY A 79 1.45 -8.39 -4.81
N SER A 80 0.54 -7.44 -4.66
CA SER A 80 0.71 -6.25 -3.84
C SER A 80 0.37 -6.51 -2.37
N ALA A 81 1.01 -5.76 -1.46
CA ALA A 81 0.76 -5.83 -0.03
C ALA A 81 0.79 -4.43 0.59
N VAL A 82 -0.15 -4.15 1.50
CA VAL A 82 -0.28 -2.87 2.20
C VAL A 82 -0.56 -3.11 3.68
N ILE A 83 0.13 -2.37 4.54
CA ILE A 83 -0.11 -2.36 5.98
C ILE A 83 -1.06 -1.22 6.32
N SER A 84 -2.05 -1.49 7.15
CA SER A 84 -2.97 -0.47 7.65
C SER A 84 -2.22 0.65 8.39
N LYS A 85 -2.79 1.85 8.41
CA LYS A 85 -2.16 3.04 8.99
C LYS A 85 -1.80 2.89 10.48
N ASN A 86 -2.57 2.09 11.22
CA ASN A 86 -2.29 1.75 12.63
C ASN A 86 -1.20 0.68 12.80
N GLY A 87 -0.71 0.06 11.71
CA GLY A 87 0.31 -0.98 11.76
C GLY A 87 -0.15 -2.35 12.28
N GLU A 88 -1.46 -2.57 12.45
CA GLU A 88 -2.00 -3.79 13.08
C GLU A 88 -2.50 -4.83 12.08
N THR A 89 -2.77 -4.41 10.85
CA THR A 89 -3.34 -5.28 9.82
C THR A 89 -2.53 -5.22 8.53
N LEU A 90 -2.23 -6.38 7.98
CA LEU A 90 -1.65 -6.55 6.66
C LEU A 90 -2.75 -6.99 5.70
N TYR A 91 -2.91 -6.27 4.60
CA TYR A 91 -3.69 -6.68 3.44
C TYR A 91 -2.73 -7.08 2.33
N TYR A 92 -2.99 -8.19 1.67
CA TYR A 92 -2.12 -8.66 0.60
C TYR A 92 -2.90 -9.53 -0.39
N PHE A 93 -2.46 -9.47 -1.63
CA PHE A 93 -2.90 -10.39 -2.66
C PHE A 93 -2.00 -11.62 -2.69
N SER A 94 -2.60 -12.78 -2.69
CA SER A 94 -1.88 -14.04 -2.79
C SER A 94 -2.63 -15.03 -3.67
N ALA A 95 -1.88 -15.70 -4.54
CA ALA A 95 -2.36 -16.82 -5.34
C ALA A 95 -1.90 -18.12 -4.68
N PHE A 96 -2.81 -18.78 -3.98
CA PHE A 96 -2.55 -20.11 -3.42
C PHE A 96 -2.81 -21.24 -4.43
N GLU A 97 -3.63 -20.94 -5.43
CA GLU A 97 -3.89 -21.80 -6.58
C GLU A 97 -3.37 -21.11 -7.85
N ASP A 98 -4.23 -20.75 -8.77
CA ASP A 98 -3.84 -20.10 -10.03
C ASP A 98 -4.10 -18.59 -10.05
N LYS A 99 -4.85 -18.05 -9.10
CA LYS A 99 -5.37 -16.67 -9.15
C LYS A 99 -5.27 -15.95 -7.82
N TYR A 100 -5.15 -14.63 -7.92
CA TYR A 100 -5.00 -13.77 -6.75
C TYR A 100 -6.33 -13.50 -6.08
N ASP A 101 -6.34 -13.70 -4.77
CA ASP A 101 -7.41 -13.31 -3.86
C ASP A 101 -6.89 -12.35 -2.80
N LEU A 102 -7.78 -11.55 -2.23
CA LEU A 102 -7.44 -10.59 -1.17
C LEU A 102 -7.49 -11.25 0.19
N TRP A 103 -6.35 -11.24 0.87
CA TRP A 103 -6.16 -11.77 2.21
C TRP A 103 -5.92 -10.66 3.21
N LYS A 104 -6.36 -10.90 4.43
CA LYS A 104 -6.13 -10.04 5.60
C LYS A 104 -5.42 -10.84 6.67
N MET A 105 -4.39 -10.25 7.26
CA MET A 105 -3.68 -10.80 8.42
C MET A 105 -3.69 -9.80 9.57
N ASP A 106 -4.17 -10.23 10.73
CA ASP A 106 -4.00 -9.52 12.00
C ASP A 106 -2.57 -9.77 12.49
N LEU A 107 -1.76 -8.73 12.55
CA LEU A 107 -0.34 -8.84 12.87
C LEU A 107 -0.08 -9.11 14.35
N ARG A 108 -1.05 -8.80 15.23
CA ARG A 108 -0.95 -9.08 16.67
C ARG A 108 -1.36 -10.50 17.01
N LYS A 109 -2.48 -10.95 16.46
CA LYS A 109 -2.97 -12.30 16.67
C LYS A 109 -2.28 -13.33 15.80
N LYS A 110 -1.60 -12.89 14.72
CA LYS A 110 -1.01 -13.74 13.68
C LYS A 110 -2.06 -14.61 12.96
N GLU A 111 -3.29 -14.14 12.91
CA GLU A 111 -4.40 -14.80 12.25
C GLU A 111 -4.55 -14.30 10.83
N THR A 112 -4.65 -15.22 9.88
CA THR A 112 -4.86 -14.91 8.46
C THR A 112 -6.22 -15.40 8.02
N LYS A 113 -6.96 -14.56 7.29
CA LYS A 113 -8.23 -14.95 6.69
C LYS A 113 -8.35 -14.46 5.24
N LEU A 114 -9.04 -15.23 4.43
CA LEU A 114 -9.51 -14.78 3.13
C LEU A 114 -10.53 -13.68 3.34
N LEU A 115 -10.27 -12.48 2.80
CA LEU A 115 -11.17 -11.35 2.94
C LEU A 115 -12.16 -11.30 1.78
N HIS A 116 -11.64 -11.32 0.55
CA HIS A 116 -12.47 -11.33 -0.66
C HIS A 116 -11.87 -12.23 -1.72
N LYS A 117 -12.72 -13.04 -2.32
CA LYS A 117 -12.36 -13.88 -3.46
C LYS A 117 -12.43 -13.04 -4.74
N MET A 118 -11.26 -12.62 -5.24
CA MET A 118 -11.14 -11.76 -6.41
C MET A 118 -10.97 -12.54 -7.70
N ASN A 119 -10.35 -13.71 -7.62
CA ASN A 119 -10.13 -14.63 -8.74
C ASN A 119 -9.51 -13.95 -9.97
N THR A 120 -8.50 -13.10 -9.77
CA THR A 120 -7.87 -12.27 -10.81
C THR A 120 -6.49 -12.79 -11.19
N GLY A 121 -6.13 -12.67 -12.48
CA GLY A 121 -4.82 -13.13 -12.99
C GLY A 121 -3.64 -12.25 -12.59
N TRP A 122 -3.89 -10.98 -12.23
CA TRP A 122 -2.93 -10.07 -11.60
C TRP A 122 -3.68 -9.14 -10.65
N ALA A 123 -2.97 -8.63 -9.68
CA ALA A 123 -3.57 -7.77 -8.68
C ALA A 123 -2.60 -6.72 -8.16
N ASN A 124 -3.10 -5.51 -7.96
CA ASN A 124 -2.42 -4.43 -7.28
C ASN A 124 -3.36 -3.73 -6.31
N MET A 125 -2.81 -3.11 -5.28
CA MET A 125 -3.60 -2.34 -4.32
C MET A 125 -2.86 -1.10 -3.86
N GLU A 126 -3.63 -0.08 -3.53
CA GLU A 126 -3.12 1.17 -2.96
C GLU A 126 -4.08 1.71 -1.93
N MET A 127 -3.55 2.20 -0.83
CA MET A 127 -4.34 2.78 0.26
C MET A 127 -4.36 4.30 0.11
N ASP A 128 -5.49 4.92 0.44
CA ASP A 128 -5.60 6.37 0.48
C ASP A 128 -4.74 6.99 1.61
N LYS A 129 -4.44 8.28 1.50
CA LYS A 129 -3.63 9.00 2.50
C LYS A 129 -4.22 8.97 3.90
N GLU A 130 -5.53 8.86 4.01
CA GLU A 130 -6.24 8.84 5.28
C GLU A 130 -6.27 7.44 5.92
N GLY A 131 -6.01 6.39 5.14
CA GLY A 131 -6.08 5.00 5.58
C GLY A 131 -7.51 4.50 5.78
N LYS A 132 -8.47 5.12 5.08
CA LYS A 132 -9.89 4.75 5.14
C LYS A 132 -10.32 3.82 4.03
N ASN A 133 -9.71 3.95 2.86
CA ASN A 133 -10.07 3.19 1.67
C ASN A 133 -8.87 2.48 1.09
N LEU A 134 -9.11 1.28 0.60
CA LEU A 134 -8.16 0.49 -0.16
C LEU A 134 -8.67 0.35 -1.59
N PHE A 135 -7.88 0.80 -2.56
CA PHE A 135 -8.17 0.67 -3.98
C PHE A 135 -7.55 -0.63 -4.49
N LEU A 136 -8.37 -1.44 -5.14
CA LEU A 136 -8.00 -2.76 -5.63
C LEU A 136 -8.11 -2.77 -7.15
N LEU A 137 -7.04 -3.13 -7.82
CA LEU A 137 -7.00 -3.30 -9.26
C LEU A 137 -6.75 -4.77 -9.59
N GLY A 138 -7.53 -5.29 -10.51
CA GLY A 138 -7.37 -6.63 -11.05
C GLY A 138 -7.46 -6.61 -12.58
N SER A 139 -7.35 -7.77 -13.21
CA SER A 139 -7.30 -7.90 -14.67
C SER A 139 -8.43 -7.16 -15.41
N ASN A 140 -9.64 -7.15 -14.85
CA ASN A 140 -10.82 -6.54 -15.47
C ASN A 140 -11.69 -5.79 -14.46
N SER A 141 -11.15 -5.45 -13.30
CA SER A 141 -11.93 -4.82 -12.24
C SER A 141 -11.13 -3.76 -11.50
N MET A 142 -11.79 -2.67 -11.20
CA MET A 142 -11.33 -1.67 -10.26
C MET A 142 -12.38 -1.56 -9.15
N GLN A 143 -11.93 -1.69 -7.92
CA GLN A 143 -12.83 -1.69 -6.77
C GLN A 143 -12.24 -0.84 -5.65
N LYS A 144 -13.11 -0.28 -4.84
CA LYS A 144 -12.78 0.40 -3.61
C LYS A 144 -13.31 -0.40 -2.43
N MET A 145 -12.46 -0.67 -1.45
CA MET A 145 -12.83 -1.28 -0.20
C MET A 145 -12.79 -0.23 0.91
N ASP A 146 -13.86 -0.11 1.65
CA ASP A 146 -13.87 0.66 2.90
C ASP A 146 -13.20 -0.17 4.00
N MET A 147 -12.16 0.39 4.62
CA MET A 147 -11.32 -0.34 5.59
C MET A 147 -12.04 -0.63 6.92
N GLY A 148 -13.06 0.16 7.26
CA GLY A 148 -13.82 -0.03 8.50
C GLY A 148 -14.87 -1.12 8.37
N SER A 149 -15.62 -1.12 7.28
CA SER A 149 -16.69 -2.09 7.02
C SER A 149 -16.25 -3.29 6.18
N GLU A 150 -15.06 -3.24 5.61
CA GLU A 150 -14.52 -4.25 4.68
C GLU A 150 -15.40 -4.48 3.43
N LYS A 151 -16.28 -3.52 3.12
CA LYS A 151 -17.21 -3.62 2.00
C LYS A 151 -16.56 -3.17 0.70
N LEU A 152 -16.72 -3.97 -0.35
CA LEU A 152 -16.29 -3.65 -1.70
C LEU A 152 -17.35 -2.82 -2.44
N THR A 153 -16.89 -1.82 -3.19
CA THR A 153 -17.70 -1.02 -4.10
C THR A 153 -16.98 -0.99 -5.45
N PRO A 154 -17.62 -1.43 -6.55
CA PRO A 154 -17.01 -1.37 -7.87
C PRO A 154 -16.86 0.08 -8.33
N ILE A 155 -15.75 0.37 -9.02
CA ILE A 155 -15.50 1.65 -9.67
C ILE A 155 -15.71 1.43 -11.16
N HIS A 156 -16.76 2.04 -11.70
CA HIS A 156 -17.03 2.01 -13.13
C HIS A 156 -16.36 3.19 -13.81
N TYR A 157 -15.68 2.93 -14.89
CA TYR A 157 -15.07 3.98 -15.71
C TYR A 157 -15.39 3.75 -17.17
N GLN A 158 -15.49 4.82 -17.92
CA GLN A 158 -15.60 4.81 -19.38
C GLN A 158 -14.48 5.66 -19.94
N ALA A 159 -13.78 5.13 -20.92
CA ALA A 159 -12.77 5.86 -21.67
C ALA A 159 -13.14 5.85 -23.15
N ASN A 160 -13.23 7.03 -23.74
CA ASN A 160 -13.44 7.18 -25.18
C ASN A 160 -12.10 7.57 -25.83
N LEU A 161 -11.64 6.74 -26.75
CA LEU A 161 -10.46 7.02 -27.55
C LEU A 161 -10.90 7.46 -28.95
N LYS A 162 -10.51 8.68 -29.35
CA LYS A 162 -10.66 9.13 -30.74
C LYS A 162 -9.38 8.78 -31.49
N MET A 163 -9.51 7.88 -32.45
CA MET A 163 -8.38 7.45 -33.28
C MET A 163 -8.50 8.03 -34.68
N ASP A 164 -7.39 8.57 -35.20
CA ASP A 164 -7.22 8.87 -36.62
C ASP A 164 -6.49 7.69 -37.28
N LEU A 165 -7.26 6.82 -37.91
CA LEU A 165 -6.73 5.59 -38.51
C LEU A 165 -5.78 5.85 -39.67
N ALA A 166 -5.89 7.01 -40.35
CA ALA A 166 -4.98 7.36 -41.46
C ALA A 166 -3.60 7.71 -40.89
N ALA A 167 -3.58 8.60 -39.91
CA ALA A 167 -2.34 9.02 -39.25
C ALA A 167 -1.69 7.86 -38.49
N GLU A 168 -2.48 6.95 -37.89
CA GLU A 168 -1.98 5.77 -37.22
C GLU A 168 -1.28 4.82 -38.18
N ARG A 169 -1.84 4.57 -39.36
CA ARG A 169 -1.22 3.71 -40.38
C ARG A 169 0.10 4.29 -40.91
N GLU A 170 0.13 5.58 -41.14
CA GLU A 170 1.35 6.28 -41.52
C GLU A 170 2.44 6.14 -40.44
N TYR A 171 2.08 6.40 -39.21
CA TYR A 171 2.98 6.19 -38.07
C TYR A 171 3.47 4.73 -37.94
N MET A 172 2.58 3.77 -38.10
CA MET A 172 2.95 2.35 -38.05
C MET A 172 3.95 1.98 -39.15
N PHE A 173 3.75 2.45 -40.37
CA PHE A 173 4.67 2.23 -41.47
C PHE A 173 6.05 2.84 -41.17
N ASP A 174 6.08 4.08 -40.77
CA ASP A 174 7.32 4.79 -40.40
C ASP A 174 8.04 4.10 -39.23
N HIS A 175 7.28 3.62 -38.25
CA HIS A 175 7.83 2.87 -37.13
C HIS A 175 8.47 1.55 -37.56
N VAL A 176 7.79 0.76 -38.39
CA VAL A 176 8.32 -0.51 -38.92
C VAL A 176 9.59 -0.24 -39.74
N TYR A 177 9.55 0.74 -40.63
CA TYR A 177 10.73 1.10 -41.42
C TYR A 177 11.94 1.49 -40.56
N LYS A 178 11.73 2.29 -39.52
CA LYS A 178 12.79 2.66 -38.57
C LYS A 178 13.30 1.47 -37.75
N GLN A 179 12.44 0.52 -37.39
CA GLN A 179 12.86 -0.71 -36.70
C GLN A 179 13.68 -1.62 -37.60
N GLU A 180 13.28 -1.80 -38.87
CA GLU A 180 14.05 -2.55 -39.86
C GLU A 180 15.42 -1.91 -40.09
N GLN A 181 15.48 -0.59 -40.28
CA GLN A 181 16.73 0.13 -40.44
C GLN A 181 17.71 -0.06 -39.26
N LYS A 182 17.20 -0.14 -38.03
CA LYS A 182 18.03 -0.37 -36.84
C LYS A 182 18.51 -1.80 -36.68
N ARG A 183 17.74 -2.78 -37.15
CA ARG A 183 17.97 -4.20 -36.89
C ARG A 183 18.53 -4.95 -38.08
N PHE A 184 18.50 -4.36 -39.25
CA PHE A 184 19.02 -4.97 -40.44
C PHE A 184 20.54 -5.19 -40.33
N TYR A 185 21.00 -6.39 -40.71
CA TYR A 185 22.41 -6.76 -40.56
C TYR A 185 23.38 -5.90 -41.37
N ASN A 186 22.92 -5.27 -42.45
CA ASN A 186 23.70 -4.34 -43.27
C ASN A 186 23.22 -2.91 -43.04
N VAL A 187 24.10 -2.03 -42.54
CA VAL A 187 23.79 -0.65 -42.19
C VAL A 187 23.20 0.18 -43.34
N ASN A 188 23.61 -0.16 -44.60
CA ASN A 188 23.12 0.53 -45.79
C ASN A 188 21.89 -0.16 -46.43
N MET A 189 21.32 -1.16 -45.78
CA MET A 189 20.15 -1.92 -46.28
C MET A 189 20.25 -2.34 -47.74
N HIS A 190 21.47 -2.66 -48.21
CA HIS A 190 21.80 -2.94 -49.61
C HIS A 190 21.49 -1.82 -50.60
N GLY A 191 21.42 -0.58 -50.18
CA GLY A 191 21.19 0.56 -51.01
C GLY A 191 19.72 0.88 -51.33
N VAL A 192 18.81 0.33 -50.52
CA VAL A 192 17.36 0.63 -50.57
C VAL A 192 17.02 1.81 -49.66
#